data_1a75f9c2fd66c0fba742cde9ae04cf04
#
_entry.id   1a75f9c2fd66c0fba742cde9ae04cf04
#
_cell.length_a   1.000
_cell.length_b   1.000
_cell.length_c   1.000
_cell.angle_alpha   90.00
_cell.angle_beta   90.00
_cell.angle_gamma   90.00
#
_symmetry.space_group_name_H-M   'P 1'
#
loop_
_entity.id
_entity.type
_entity.pdbx_description
1 polymer ?
#
loop_
_entity_poly.entity_id
_entity_poly.type
_entity_poly.pdbx_seq_one_letter_code
_entity_poly.pdbx_strand_id
1 'polypeptide(L)'
;TFVKTSGQVLRKMSRLFLDEENFQVLKNTKSFVCRVVNLSSNQLNTLELESSMGDMISKFTHAKVNLKNPDITVYLIFTNKENFFGFSEKNEDKIRPKKSKKYPHELDWKLTRVMINLIGLKKGETLCDPFCGTGTTLLESESMGINSIGIDFDEKMCEMSKENLKLNNYKSKILKSDFKELIKISNDFNGIVTDLPYGRSSKSSEKPEEILKRFIS
;
A
#
# COMPACT_ATOMS: atom_id res chain seq x y z
N THR A 1 25.40 20.85 -5.90
CA THR A 1 26.76 20.55 -5.48
C THR A 1 26.89 19.05 -5.19
N PHE A 2 27.77 18.41 -5.92
CA PHE A 2 28.31 17.06 -5.78
C PHE A 2 27.39 15.88 -6.07
N VAL A 3 27.49 15.42 -7.29
CA VAL A 3 27.42 13.99 -7.64
C VAL A 3 28.42 13.27 -6.74
N LYS A 4 27.96 12.69 -5.63
CA LYS A 4 28.75 11.70 -4.94
C LYS A 4 28.97 10.58 -5.94
N THR A 5 30.22 10.39 -6.33
CA THR A 5 30.60 9.35 -7.29
C THR A 5 29.95 8.02 -6.86
N SER A 6 29.51 7.23 -7.83
CA SER A 6 28.95 5.88 -7.63
C SER A 6 29.75 5.05 -6.62
N GLY A 7 31.06 5.22 -6.56
CA GLY A 7 31.96 4.59 -5.60
C GLY A 7 31.75 4.98 -4.12
N GLN A 8 31.31 6.19 -3.80
CA GLN A 8 31.02 6.57 -2.40
C GLN A 8 29.66 6.03 -1.93
N VAL A 9 28.69 5.95 -2.83
CA VAL A 9 27.41 5.30 -2.56
C VAL A 9 27.62 3.83 -2.31
N LEU A 10 28.37 3.16 -3.16
CA LEU A 10 28.68 1.73 -3.06
C LEU A 10 29.48 1.36 -1.78
N ARG A 11 30.41 2.22 -1.33
CA ARG A 11 31.11 2.02 -0.05
C ARG A 11 30.20 2.18 1.18
N LYS A 12 29.23 3.06 1.16
CA LYS A 12 28.20 3.13 2.22
C LYS A 12 27.27 1.92 2.18
N MET A 13 26.93 1.46 0.99
CA MET A 13 26.10 0.28 0.81
C MET A 13 26.77 -1.00 1.27
N SER A 14 28.06 -1.18 1.01
CA SER A 14 28.79 -2.35 1.52
C SER A 14 28.67 -2.51 3.05
N ARG A 15 28.54 -1.42 3.80
CA ARG A 15 28.28 -1.46 5.25
C ARG A 15 26.85 -1.85 5.60
N LEU A 16 25.86 -1.47 4.80
CA LEU A 16 24.45 -1.87 4.98
C LEU A 16 24.23 -3.35 4.61
N PHE A 17 24.99 -3.88 3.64
CA PHE A 17 24.99 -5.29 3.31
C PHE A 17 25.69 -6.18 4.37
N LEU A 18 26.54 -5.59 5.20
CA LEU A 18 27.22 -6.28 6.30
C LEU A 18 26.37 -6.33 7.58
N ASP A 19 25.18 -5.70 7.60
CA ASP A 19 24.19 -5.93 8.63
C ASP A 19 23.68 -7.37 8.54
N GLU A 20 23.82 -8.10 9.64
CA GLU A 20 23.64 -9.56 9.66
C GLU A 20 22.23 -10.00 9.21
N GLU A 21 21.18 -9.24 9.57
CA GLU A 21 19.82 -9.52 9.11
C GLU A 21 19.64 -9.37 7.60
N ASN A 22 20.14 -8.27 7.04
CA ASN A 22 20.07 -7.99 5.62
C ASN A 22 20.86 -9.03 4.79
N PHE A 23 22.01 -9.44 5.31
CA PHE A 23 22.86 -10.44 4.65
C PHE A 23 22.21 -11.82 4.64
N GLN A 24 21.55 -12.24 5.71
CA GLN A 24 20.86 -13.53 5.79
C GLN A 24 19.70 -13.62 4.78
N VAL A 25 18.92 -12.57 4.60
CA VAL A 25 17.84 -12.51 3.60
C VAL A 25 18.41 -12.73 2.20
N LEU A 26 19.50 -12.04 1.84
CA LEU A 26 20.11 -12.15 0.52
C LEU A 26 20.82 -13.50 0.32
N LYS A 27 21.47 -14.05 1.34
CA LYS A 27 22.20 -15.32 1.28
C LYS A 27 21.27 -16.51 1.00
N ASN A 28 20.04 -16.45 1.50
CA ASN A 28 19.05 -17.53 1.32
C ASN A 28 18.23 -17.37 0.02
N THR A 29 18.47 -16.34 -0.75
CA THR A 29 17.75 -16.03 -2.00
C THR A 29 18.42 -16.72 -3.20
N LYS A 30 17.61 -17.28 -4.09
CA LYS A 30 18.10 -17.89 -5.35
C LYS A 30 18.32 -16.87 -6.46
N SER A 31 17.43 -15.86 -6.51
CA SER A 31 17.48 -14.82 -7.54
C SER A 31 17.03 -13.47 -7.02
N PHE A 32 17.61 -12.40 -7.59
CA PHE A 32 17.28 -11.04 -7.20
C PHE A 32 17.36 -10.08 -8.38
N VAL A 33 16.82 -8.88 -8.19
CA VAL A 33 17.02 -7.71 -9.05
C VAL A 33 17.29 -6.48 -8.18
N CYS A 34 18.13 -5.58 -8.67
CA CYS A 34 18.33 -4.27 -8.06
C CYS A 34 17.47 -3.22 -8.75
N ARG A 35 16.90 -2.29 -7.97
CA ARG A 35 16.16 -1.14 -8.47
C ARG A 35 16.60 0.12 -7.74
N VAL A 36 16.93 1.14 -8.51
CA VAL A 36 17.28 2.45 -8.00
C VAL A 36 16.17 3.43 -8.31
N VAL A 37 15.60 4.03 -7.26
CA VAL A 37 14.57 5.05 -7.37
C VAL A 37 15.18 6.39 -6.97
N ASN A 38 15.25 7.33 -7.91
CA ASN A 38 15.76 8.66 -7.64
C ASN A 38 14.60 9.65 -7.46
N LEU A 39 14.34 10.03 -6.22
CA LEU A 39 13.40 11.08 -5.80
C LEU A 39 14.13 12.36 -5.40
N SER A 40 15.45 12.42 -5.60
CA SER A 40 16.26 13.61 -5.32
C SER A 40 16.35 14.53 -6.53
N SER A 41 16.74 15.78 -6.29
CA SER A 41 17.06 16.73 -7.36
C SER A 41 18.39 16.47 -8.08
N ASN A 42 19.19 15.49 -7.59
CA ASN A 42 20.48 15.17 -8.17
C ASN A 42 20.32 14.27 -9.40
N GLN A 43 21.15 14.49 -10.41
CA GLN A 43 21.25 13.55 -11.53
C GLN A 43 22.05 12.32 -11.10
N LEU A 44 21.45 11.13 -11.24
CA LEU A 44 22.07 9.84 -10.92
C LEU A 44 21.96 8.92 -12.13
N ASN A 45 23.03 8.22 -12.44
CA ASN A 45 22.96 7.11 -13.39
C ASN A 45 22.41 5.87 -12.67
N THR A 46 21.10 5.72 -12.68
CA THR A 46 20.40 4.66 -11.95
C THR A 46 20.75 3.27 -12.48
N LEU A 47 20.96 3.11 -13.80
CA LEU A 47 21.33 1.85 -14.42
C LEU A 47 22.72 1.38 -14.00
N GLU A 48 23.69 2.28 -13.96
CA GLU A 48 25.03 1.98 -13.49
C GLU A 48 25.04 1.56 -12.02
N LEU A 49 24.25 2.23 -11.20
CA LEU A 49 24.08 1.88 -9.78
C LEU A 49 23.40 0.52 -9.62
N GLU A 50 22.33 0.22 -10.37
CA GLU A 50 21.67 -1.09 -10.36
C GLU A 50 22.65 -2.22 -10.75
N SER A 51 23.44 -2.03 -11.81
CA SER A 51 24.44 -3.00 -12.26
C SER A 51 25.52 -3.22 -11.20
N SER A 52 26.09 -2.13 -10.67
CA SER A 52 27.15 -2.22 -9.66
C SER A 52 26.68 -2.88 -8.35
N MET A 53 25.42 -2.63 -7.96
CA MET A 53 24.78 -3.32 -6.84
C MET A 53 24.61 -4.82 -7.14
N GLY A 54 24.13 -5.14 -8.33
CA GLY A 54 23.93 -6.51 -8.76
C GLY A 54 25.23 -7.32 -8.72
N ASP A 55 26.31 -6.76 -9.22
CA ASP A 55 27.63 -7.38 -9.20
C ASP A 55 28.14 -7.61 -7.76
N MET A 56 27.95 -6.63 -6.89
CA MET A 56 28.32 -6.72 -5.48
C MET A 56 27.54 -7.86 -4.79
N ILE A 57 26.23 -7.86 -4.90
CA ILE A 57 25.37 -8.88 -4.26
C ILE A 57 25.70 -10.27 -4.78
N SER A 58 25.85 -10.45 -6.10
CA SER A 58 26.19 -11.74 -6.70
C SER A 58 27.52 -12.30 -6.17
N LYS A 59 28.51 -11.43 -5.95
CA LYS A 59 29.81 -11.84 -5.40
C LYS A 59 29.71 -12.35 -3.96
N PHE A 60 28.83 -11.77 -3.15
CA PHE A 60 28.71 -12.13 -1.73
C PHE A 60 27.71 -13.23 -1.44
N THR A 61 26.70 -13.43 -2.29
CA THR A 61 25.55 -14.29 -1.97
C THR A 61 25.37 -15.50 -2.88
N HIS A 62 26.07 -15.58 -3.98
CA HIS A 62 25.87 -16.58 -5.06
C HIS A 62 24.47 -16.53 -5.71
N ALA A 63 23.60 -15.58 -5.32
CA ALA A 63 22.30 -15.36 -5.94
C ALA A 63 22.47 -14.86 -7.38
N LYS A 64 21.56 -15.26 -8.25
CA LYS A 64 21.58 -14.88 -9.68
C LYS A 64 20.71 -13.67 -9.94
N VAL A 65 21.18 -12.76 -10.80
CA VAL A 65 20.35 -11.64 -11.26
C VAL A 65 19.22 -12.16 -12.16
N ASN A 66 18.00 -11.81 -11.84
CA ASN A 66 16.80 -12.14 -12.62
C ASN A 66 15.93 -10.89 -12.80
N LEU A 67 15.96 -10.30 -14.00
CA LEU A 67 15.28 -9.04 -14.29
C LEU A 67 13.76 -9.19 -14.46
N LYS A 68 13.27 -10.39 -14.77
CA LYS A 68 11.86 -10.63 -15.09
C LYS A 68 11.06 -11.15 -13.92
N ASN A 69 11.63 -12.09 -13.16
CA ASN A 69 10.91 -12.79 -12.11
C ASN A 69 11.86 -13.12 -10.92
N PRO A 70 12.38 -12.11 -10.22
CA PRO A 70 13.27 -12.31 -9.09
C PRO A 70 12.50 -12.80 -7.86
N ASP A 71 13.18 -13.53 -6.96
CA ASP A 71 12.64 -13.88 -5.64
C ASP A 71 12.63 -12.66 -4.73
N ILE A 72 13.64 -11.79 -4.87
CA ILE A 72 13.77 -10.55 -4.10
C ILE A 72 14.09 -9.38 -5.03
N THR A 73 13.46 -8.25 -4.80
CA THR A 73 13.85 -6.96 -5.35
C THR A 73 14.57 -6.15 -4.29
N VAL A 74 15.80 -5.77 -4.57
CA VAL A 74 16.62 -4.89 -3.72
C VAL A 74 16.43 -3.45 -4.18
N TYR A 75 15.96 -2.60 -3.29
CA TYR A 75 15.72 -1.18 -3.58
C TYR A 75 16.78 -0.28 -2.96
N LEU A 76 17.20 0.70 -3.72
CA LEU A 76 17.93 1.86 -3.25
C LEU A 76 17.17 3.11 -3.66
N ILE A 77 16.68 3.86 -2.67
CA ILE A 77 15.86 5.05 -2.89
C ILE A 77 16.65 6.27 -2.45
N PHE A 78 16.86 7.21 -3.37
CA PHE A 78 17.52 8.48 -3.11
C PHE A 78 16.47 9.57 -2.92
N THR A 79 16.59 10.33 -1.86
CA THR A 79 15.84 11.56 -1.64
C THR A 79 16.79 12.73 -1.41
N ASN A 80 16.27 13.95 -1.30
CA ASN A 80 17.11 15.12 -1.02
C ASN A 80 17.73 15.11 0.38
N LYS A 81 17.14 14.37 1.33
CA LYS A 81 17.58 14.33 2.74
C LYS A 81 18.33 13.05 3.05
N GLU A 82 17.74 11.91 2.72
CA GLU A 82 18.18 10.58 3.15
C GLU A 82 18.15 9.58 2.01
N ASN A 83 18.89 8.51 2.15
CA ASN A 83 18.87 7.39 1.23
C ASN A 83 18.33 6.16 1.97
N PHE A 84 17.42 5.45 1.33
CA PHE A 84 16.82 4.25 1.90
C PHE A 84 17.29 3.03 1.14
N PHE A 85 17.51 1.96 1.88
CA PHE A 85 17.82 0.65 1.37
C PHE A 85 16.80 -0.34 1.92
N GLY A 86 16.35 -1.30 1.10
CA GLY A 86 15.38 -2.28 1.56
C GLY A 86 15.15 -3.39 0.54
N PHE A 87 14.41 -4.39 0.96
CA PHE A 87 14.03 -5.52 0.15
C PHE A 87 12.52 -5.62 0.01
N SER A 88 12.09 -6.12 -1.14
CA SER A 88 10.75 -6.62 -1.33
C SER A 88 10.88 -8.07 -1.76
N GLU A 89 10.45 -8.98 -0.95
CA GLU A 89 10.28 -10.37 -1.37
C GLU A 89 9.26 -10.43 -2.50
N LYS A 90 9.41 -11.41 -3.38
CA LYS A 90 8.38 -11.72 -4.34
C LYS A 90 7.12 -12.04 -3.54
N ASN A 91 6.27 -11.05 -3.40
CA ASN A 91 4.91 -11.37 -3.04
C ASN A 91 4.39 -12.25 -4.17
N GLU A 92 4.07 -13.51 -3.88
CA GLU A 92 3.11 -14.21 -4.70
C GLU A 92 1.99 -13.22 -4.90
N ASP A 93 1.81 -12.75 -6.13
CA ASP A 93 0.83 -11.73 -6.45
C ASP A 93 -0.48 -12.17 -5.83
N LYS A 94 -0.76 -11.69 -4.63
CA LYS A 94 -2.09 -11.84 -4.05
C LYS A 94 -2.95 -11.14 -5.07
N ILE A 95 -3.66 -11.96 -5.83
CA ILE A 95 -4.47 -11.53 -6.95
C ILE A 95 -5.25 -10.33 -6.46
N ARG A 96 -4.94 -9.17 -7.05
CA ARG A 96 -5.63 -7.93 -6.68
C ARG A 96 -7.13 -8.18 -6.73
N PRO A 97 -7.92 -7.74 -5.76
CA PRO A 97 -9.36 -7.94 -5.77
C PRO A 97 -9.97 -7.48 -7.10
N LYS A 98 -10.79 -8.34 -7.68
CA LYS A 98 -11.53 -7.98 -8.90
C LYS A 98 -12.59 -6.96 -8.54
N LYS A 99 -12.73 -5.94 -9.36
CA LYS A 99 -13.73 -4.89 -9.18
C LYS A 99 -14.47 -4.64 -10.49
N SER A 100 -15.75 -5.04 -10.54
CA SER A 100 -16.60 -4.87 -11.72
C SER A 100 -17.35 -3.54 -11.70
N LYS A 101 -17.76 -3.08 -10.52
CA LYS A 101 -18.47 -1.81 -10.32
C LYS A 101 -17.48 -0.74 -9.89
N LYS A 102 -17.34 0.30 -10.71
CA LYS A 102 -16.43 1.42 -10.50
C LYS A 102 -17.19 2.75 -10.48
N TYR A 103 -16.64 3.70 -9.78
CA TYR A 103 -17.11 5.08 -9.79
C TYR A 103 -15.95 6.03 -10.17
N PRO A 104 -16.20 7.10 -10.97
CA PRO A 104 -15.12 7.93 -11.52
C PRO A 104 -14.20 8.59 -10.49
N HIS A 105 -14.70 8.84 -9.29
CA HIS A 105 -14.00 9.56 -8.22
C HIS A 105 -13.68 8.67 -7.01
N GLU A 106 -13.53 7.38 -7.22
CA GLU A 106 -13.15 6.49 -6.13
C GLU A 106 -11.66 6.62 -5.78
N LEU A 107 -11.34 6.38 -4.52
CA LEU A 107 -9.96 6.39 -4.03
C LEU A 107 -9.08 5.38 -4.78
N ASP A 108 -7.86 5.77 -5.10
CA ASP A 108 -6.88 4.87 -5.70
C ASP A 108 -6.55 3.72 -4.75
N TRP A 109 -6.56 2.51 -5.25
CA TRP A 109 -6.35 1.30 -4.46
C TRP A 109 -4.98 1.25 -3.77
N LYS A 110 -3.92 1.83 -4.36
CA LYS A 110 -2.59 1.87 -3.74
C LYS A 110 -2.59 2.80 -2.54
N LEU A 111 -3.22 3.97 -2.69
CA LEU A 111 -3.40 4.91 -1.59
C LEU A 111 -4.25 4.28 -0.48
N THR A 112 -5.33 3.60 -0.83
CA THR A 112 -6.16 2.84 0.13
C THR A 112 -5.33 1.84 0.92
N ARG A 113 -4.46 1.06 0.27
CA ARG A 113 -3.55 0.13 0.96
C ARG A 113 -2.56 0.82 1.89
N VAL A 114 -2.04 1.97 1.47
CA VAL A 114 -1.17 2.77 2.35
C VAL A 114 -1.93 3.21 3.61
N MET A 115 -3.15 3.70 3.47
CA MET A 115 -3.99 4.11 4.59
C MET A 115 -4.27 2.93 5.55
N ILE A 116 -4.63 1.76 5.02
CA ILE A 116 -4.86 0.55 5.81
C ILE A 116 -3.58 0.11 6.56
N ASN A 117 -2.43 0.19 5.92
CA ASN A 117 -1.15 -0.13 6.58
C ASN A 117 -0.80 0.87 7.70
N LEU A 118 -1.10 2.16 7.50
CA LEU A 118 -0.79 3.21 8.48
C LEU A 118 -1.55 3.06 9.80
N ILE A 119 -2.77 2.52 9.78
CA ILE A 119 -3.53 2.29 11.02
C ILE A 119 -3.04 1.05 11.79
N GLY A 120 -2.20 0.21 11.19
CA GLY A 120 -1.51 -0.89 11.87
C GLY A 120 -2.38 -2.06 12.29
N LEU A 121 -3.54 -2.27 11.67
CA LEU A 121 -4.42 -3.41 11.97
C LEU A 121 -3.78 -4.74 11.62
N LYS A 122 -4.04 -5.74 12.45
CA LYS A 122 -3.57 -7.12 12.27
C LYS A 122 -4.61 -7.95 11.52
N LYS A 123 -4.17 -9.07 10.96
CA LYS A 123 -5.08 -10.04 10.35
C LYS A 123 -6.14 -10.52 11.37
N GLY A 124 -7.39 -10.56 10.94
CA GLY A 124 -8.54 -10.92 11.77
C GLY A 124 -9.17 -9.77 12.54
N GLU A 125 -8.49 -8.63 12.68
CA GLU A 125 -9.10 -7.40 13.21
C GLU A 125 -10.07 -6.80 12.18
N THR A 126 -10.93 -5.90 12.63
CA THR A 126 -12.01 -5.32 11.82
C THR A 126 -11.78 -3.84 11.54
N LEU A 127 -11.81 -3.47 10.28
CA LEU A 127 -11.79 -2.10 9.77
C LEU A 127 -13.22 -1.61 9.51
N CYS A 128 -13.50 -0.36 9.82
CA CYS A 128 -14.73 0.31 9.41
C CYS A 128 -14.46 1.38 8.37
N ASP A 129 -15.29 1.42 7.32
CA ASP A 129 -15.35 2.53 6.35
C ASP A 129 -16.77 3.12 6.35
N PRO A 130 -16.99 4.25 7.04
CA PRO A 130 -18.32 4.88 7.15
C PRO A 130 -18.78 5.63 5.90
N PHE A 131 -17.98 5.65 4.82
CA PHE A 131 -18.33 6.23 3.50
C PHE A 131 -17.83 5.30 2.40
N CYS A 132 -18.19 4.01 2.46
CA CYS A 132 -17.53 2.96 1.72
C CYS A 132 -17.73 3.02 0.19
N GLY A 133 -18.71 3.76 -0.31
CA GLY A 133 -18.97 3.90 -1.73
C GLY A 133 -19.06 2.54 -2.42
N THR A 134 -18.26 2.34 -3.47
CA THR A 134 -18.19 1.08 -4.23
C THR A 134 -17.34 -0.01 -3.56
N GLY A 135 -16.84 0.22 -2.33
CA GLY A 135 -16.16 -0.75 -1.49
C GLY A 135 -14.67 -0.94 -1.78
N THR A 136 -13.95 0.07 -2.27
CA THR A 136 -12.49 -0.05 -2.53
C THR A 136 -11.74 -0.39 -1.24
N THR A 137 -12.00 0.33 -0.15
CA THR A 137 -11.38 0.11 1.16
C THR A 137 -11.65 -1.28 1.69
N LEU A 138 -12.89 -1.76 1.53
CA LEU A 138 -13.30 -3.09 1.98
C LEU A 138 -12.62 -4.20 1.19
N LEU A 139 -12.54 -4.07 -0.12
CA LEU A 139 -11.85 -5.01 -0.99
C LEU A 139 -10.37 -5.13 -0.64
N GLU A 140 -9.70 -4.01 -0.44
CA GLU A 140 -8.27 -4.00 -0.12
C GLU A 140 -8.01 -4.56 1.29
N SER A 141 -8.82 -4.21 2.31
CA SER A 141 -8.67 -4.76 3.67
C SER A 141 -8.87 -6.28 3.71
N GLU A 142 -9.93 -6.78 3.09
CA GLU A 142 -10.18 -8.23 3.00
C GLU A 142 -9.04 -8.97 2.28
N SER A 143 -8.49 -8.38 1.22
CA SER A 143 -7.32 -8.96 0.52
C SER A 143 -6.07 -9.06 1.40
N MET A 144 -6.00 -8.24 2.44
CA MET A 144 -4.91 -8.23 3.44
C MET A 144 -5.22 -9.14 4.64
N GLY A 145 -6.41 -9.75 4.69
CA GLY A 145 -6.87 -10.60 5.78
C GLY A 145 -7.43 -9.82 6.97
N ILE A 146 -7.81 -8.57 6.75
CA ILE A 146 -8.47 -7.69 7.72
C ILE A 146 -9.97 -7.72 7.39
N ASN A 147 -10.81 -8.05 8.37
CA ASN A 147 -12.25 -8.00 8.21
C ASN A 147 -12.71 -6.56 7.97
N SER A 148 -13.88 -6.37 7.37
CA SER A 148 -14.36 -5.01 7.15
C SER A 148 -15.87 -4.85 7.27
N ILE A 149 -16.26 -3.63 7.70
CA ILE A 149 -17.64 -3.15 7.75
C ILE A 149 -17.69 -1.87 6.94
N GLY A 150 -18.60 -1.81 5.97
CA GLY A 150 -18.86 -0.61 5.18
C GLY A 150 -20.21 0.01 5.49
N ILE A 151 -20.27 1.32 5.52
CA ILE A 151 -21.51 2.09 5.64
C ILE A 151 -21.57 3.05 4.47
N ASP A 152 -22.75 3.19 3.88
CA ASP A 152 -23.02 4.24 2.91
C ASP A 152 -24.51 4.59 2.97
N PHE A 153 -24.85 5.87 2.77
CA PHE A 153 -26.23 6.31 2.75
C PHE A 153 -26.91 6.04 1.39
N ASP A 154 -26.12 5.93 0.32
CA ASP A 154 -26.63 5.68 -1.03
C ASP A 154 -26.79 4.18 -1.26
N GLU A 155 -28.05 3.73 -1.43
CA GLU A 155 -28.41 2.35 -1.74
C GLU A 155 -27.62 1.80 -2.92
N LYS A 156 -27.49 2.58 -4.00
CA LYS A 156 -26.77 2.17 -5.20
C LYS A 156 -25.30 1.88 -4.90
N MET A 157 -24.65 2.68 -4.05
CA MET A 157 -23.26 2.45 -3.63
C MET A 157 -23.16 1.15 -2.82
N CYS A 158 -24.09 0.95 -1.88
CA CYS A 158 -24.15 -0.29 -1.10
C CYS A 158 -24.30 -1.54 -2.00
N GLU A 159 -25.17 -1.49 -3.00
CA GLU A 159 -25.36 -2.60 -3.95
C GLU A 159 -24.09 -2.86 -4.75
N MET A 160 -23.47 -1.82 -5.31
CA MET A 160 -22.21 -1.94 -6.05
C MET A 160 -21.09 -2.51 -5.18
N SER A 161 -21.01 -2.10 -3.91
CA SER A 161 -20.04 -2.63 -2.96
C SER A 161 -20.28 -4.12 -2.69
N LYS A 162 -21.54 -4.53 -2.45
CA LYS A 162 -21.91 -5.94 -2.24
C LYS A 162 -21.55 -6.81 -3.45
N GLU A 163 -21.81 -6.34 -4.67
CA GLU A 163 -21.43 -7.05 -5.89
C GLU A 163 -19.92 -7.22 -6.03
N ASN A 164 -19.16 -6.16 -5.75
CA ASN A 164 -17.70 -6.21 -5.80
C ASN A 164 -17.11 -7.17 -4.76
N LEU A 165 -17.64 -7.19 -3.54
CA LEU A 165 -17.24 -8.12 -2.49
C LEU A 165 -17.57 -9.58 -2.86
N LYS A 166 -18.78 -9.82 -3.36
CA LYS A 166 -19.23 -11.13 -3.82
C LYS A 166 -18.34 -11.71 -4.92
N LEU A 167 -17.88 -10.88 -5.86
CA LEU A 167 -16.98 -11.27 -6.94
C LEU A 167 -15.65 -11.88 -6.44
N ASN A 168 -15.24 -11.52 -5.22
CA ASN A 168 -14.00 -11.97 -4.58
C ASN A 168 -14.24 -12.98 -3.44
N ASN A 169 -15.49 -13.40 -3.22
CA ASN A 169 -15.90 -14.26 -2.10
C ASN A 169 -15.59 -13.64 -0.72
N TYR A 170 -15.60 -12.31 -0.61
CA TYR A 170 -15.40 -11.58 0.64
C TYR A 170 -16.73 -11.42 1.39
N LYS A 171 -16.65 -11.36 2.72
CA LYS A 171 -17.82 -11.42 3.62
C LYS A 171 -18.05 -10.13 4.42
N SER A 172 -17.48 -9.02 3.98
CA SER A 172 -17.68 -7.71 4.64
C SER A 172 -19.16 -7.37 4.78
N LYS A 173 -19.51 -6.81 5.93
CA LYS A 173 -20.87 -6.35 6.20
C LYS A 173 -21.07 -4.97 5.58
N ILE A 174 -22.12 -4.81 4.78
CA ILE A 174 -22.51 -3.51 4.19
C ILE A 174 -23.84 -3.06 4.77
N LEU A 175 -23.84 -1.86 5.33
CA LEU A 175 -25.00 -1.24 5.96
C LEU A 175 -25.39 0.01 5.18
N LYS A 176 -26.66 0.09 4.79
CA LYS A 176 -27.24 1.33 4.28
C LYS A 176 -27.64 2.18 5.48
N SER A 177 -26.83 3.18 5.79
CA SER A 177 -27.09 4.08 6.90
C SER A 177 -26.30 5.38 6.76
N ASP A 178 -26.68 6.40 7.53
CA ASP A 178 -25.85 7.60 7.73
C ASP A 178 -24.69 7.25 8.68
N PHE A 179 -23.52 7.81 8.45
CA PHE A 179 -22.35 7.64 9.33
C PHE A 179 -22.60 8.03 10.77
N LYS A 180 -23.57 8.93 11.02
CA LYS A 180 -24.01 9.35 12.38
C LYS A 180 -24.53 8.17 13.23
N GLU A 181 -25.00 7.14 12.57
CA GLU A 181 -25.49 5.93 13.26
C GLU A 181 -24.34 4.93 13.58
N LEU A 182 -23.08 5.26 13.21
CA LEU A 182 -21.93 4.39 13.39
C LEU A 182 -21.82 3.83 14.81
N ILE A 183 -21.92 4.71 15.81
CA ILE A 183 -21.81 4.34 17.24
C ILE A 183 -22.95 3.39 17.68
N LYS A 184 -24.13 3.52 17.07
CA LYS A 184 -25.28 2.66 17.38
C LYS A 184 -25.21 1.31 16.63
N ILE A 185 -24.55 1.31 15.47
CA ILE A 185 -24.55 0.15 14.56
C ILE A 185 -23.54 -0.89 14.99
N SER A 186 -22.35 -0.49 15.41
CA SER A 186 -21.31 -1.40 15.85
C SER A 186 -20.19 -0.68 16.58
N ASN A 187 -19.82 -1.18 17.74
CA ASN A 187 -18.58 -0.86 18.43
C ASN A 187 -17.49 -1.93 18.16
N ASP A 188 -17.75 -2.87 17.24
CA ASP A 188 -16.91 -4.04 17.02
C ASP A 188 -15.91 -3.83 15.88
N PHE A 189 -15.24 -2.67 15.83
CA PHE A 189 -14.15 -2.43 14.90
C PHE A 189 -12.92 -1.88 15.63
N ASN A 190 -11.75 -2.16 15.08
CA ASN A 190 -10.46 -1.83 15.67
C ASN A 190 -9.84 -0.57 15.06
N GLY A 191 -10.35 -0.12 13.92
CA GLY A 191 -9.88 1.10 13.27
C GLY A 191 -10.79 1.57 12.14
N ILE A 192 -10.61 2.83 11.76
CA ILE A 192 -11.38 3.47 10.68
C ILE A 192 -10.44 3.92 9.57
N VAL A 193 -10.77 3.56 8.35
CA VAL A 193 -10.15 4.11 7.13
C VAL A 193 -11.26 4.53 6.20
N THR A 194 -11.25 5.79 5.79
CA THR A 194 -12.30 6.31 4.94
C THR A 194 -11.81 7.45 4.03
N ASP A 195 -12.51 7.63 2.93
CA ASP A 195 -12.42 8.79 2.06
C ASP A 195 -13.67 9.64 2.27
N LEU A 196 -13.50 10.79 2.92
CA LEU A 196 -14.63 11.67 3.22
C LEU A 196 -15.26 12.20 1.92
N PRO A 197 -16.59 12.32 1.86
CA PRO A 197 -17.25 12.88 0.70
C PRO A 197 -16.88 14.36 0.53
N TYR A 198 -16.22 14.68 -0.59
CA TYR A 198 -15.81 16.02 -0.94
C TYR A 198 -16.14 16.34 -2.41
N GLY A 199 -16.38 17.61 -2.70
CA GLY A 199 -16.56 18.11 -4.05
C GLY A 199 -17.93 17.78 -4.68
N ARG A 200 -18.02 18.01 -6.00
CA ARG A 200 -19.29 17.93 -6.77
C ARG A 200 -19.83 16.51 -6.98
N SER A 201 -19.09 15.49 -6.65
CA SER A 201 -19.46 14.10 -6.81
C SER A 201 -20.20 13.48 -5.63
N SER A 202 -20.21 14.14 -4.47
CA SER A 202 -21.00 13.68 -3.34
C SER A 202 -22.44 14.21 -3.47
N LYS A 203 -23.42 13.34 -3.26
CA LYS A 203 -24.84 13.75 -3.15
C LYS A 203 -25.15 14.49 -1.84
N SER A 204 -24.14 14.69 -1.01
CA SER A 204 -24.28 15.46 0.22
C SER A 204 -24.45 16.94 -0.10
N SER A 205 -25.50 17.57 0.45
CA SER A 205 -25.67 19.01 0.42
C SER A 205 -24.81 19.75 1.45
N GLU A 206 -24.11 19.01 2.31
CA GLU A 206 -23.30 19.54 3.40
C GLU A 206 -21.86 19.80 2.95
N LYS A 207 -21.22 20.80 3.53
CA LYS A 207 -19.83 21.11 3.25
C LYS A 207 -18.91 20.02 3.87
N PRO A 208 -17.83 19.61 3.19
CA PRO A 208 -16.90 18.60 3.68
C PRO A 208 -16.36 18.90 5.09
N GLU A 209 -16.12 20.17 5.39
CA GLU A 209 -15.63 20.62 6.70
C GLU A 209 -16.65 20.38 7.84
N GLU A 210 -17.95 20.47 7.54
CA GLU A 210 -19.03 20.21 8.52
C GLU A 210 -19.17 18.70 8.76
N ILE A 211 -19.04 17.90 7.69
CA ILE A 211 -19.04 16.44 7.79
C ILE A 211 -17.86 15.98 8.65
N LEU A 212 -16.65 16.53 8.40
CA LEU A 212 -15.45 16.20 9.16
C LEU A 212 -15.59 16.58 10.64
N LYS A 213 -16.06 17.78 10.93
CA LYS A 213 -16.29 18.22 12.33
C LYS A 213 -17.22 17.28 13.09
N ARG A 214 -18.32 16.87 12.46
CA ARG A 214 -19.28 15.94 13.08
C ARG A 214 -18.78 14.51 13.15
N PHE A 215 -17.87 14.13 12.28
CA PHE A 215 -17.26 12.80 12.30
C PHE A 215 -16.24 12.66 13.44
N ILE A 216 -15.56 13.75 13.81
CA ILE A 216 -14.53 13.77 14.86
C ILE A 216 -15.13 14.10 16.25
N SER A 217 -16.32 14.75 16.31
CA SER A 217 -17.01 15.08 17.58
C SER A 217 -17.72 13.89 18.19
#